data_86b41aa3ad9bedf60541b714d649971c
#
_entry.id   86b41aa3ad9bedf60541b714d649971c
#
_cell.length_a   1.000
_cell.length_b   1.000
_cell.length_c   1.000
_cell.angle_alpha   90.00
_cell.angle_beta   90.00
_cell.angle_gamma   90.00
#
_symmetry.space_group_name_H-M   'P 1'
#
loop_
_entity.id
_entity.type
_entity.pdbx_description
1 polymer ?
#
loop_
_entity_poly.entity_id
_entity_poly.type
_entity_poly.pdbx_seq_one_letter_code
_entity_poly.pdbx_strand_id
1 'polypeptide(L)'
;MATQARIATRLPPAERRDEILGAAREVFAERGYQKASMREIARRAGITPAALYYHFENKEDLLIIILEQFSNDFYQSLLSCVTRAQGPEAALRSMLRTHIDVIGERRKDIKILVEDKAHIEGQKLGSIMRKERDILNLYTSCLDELLSSGRIPGRSPTVVSLGIIGMMNSLYHWYREDGPLGLEELGDVLLGVITGGVFGAGDVAIPAVTAD
;
A
#
# COMPACT_ATOMS: atom_id res chain seq x y z
N MET A 1 14.86 36.57 -33.82
CA MET A 1 13.98 35.75 -32.95
C MET A 1 14.84 35.02 -31.95
N ALA A 2 14.88 35.50 -30.71
CA ALA A 2 15.76 34.97 -29.68
C ALA A 2 15.07 33.80 -28.98
N THR A 3 15.66 32.62 -29.10
CA THR A 3 15.28 31.41 -28.35
C THR A 3 15.63 31.64 -26.88
N GLN A 4 14.60 31.87 -26.05
CA GLN A 4 14.77 31.88 -24.60
C GLN A 4 15.15 30.47 -24.14
N ALA A 5 16.43 30.26 -23.84
CA ALA A 5 16.88 29.10 -23.09
C ALA A 5 16.22 29.16 -21.70
N ARG A 6 15.29 28.23 -21.42
CA ARG A 6 14.78 27.99 -20.08
C ARG A 6 15.98 27.65 -19.18
N ILE A 7 16.34 28.58 -18.33
CA ILE A 7 17.27 28.32 -17.22
C ILE A 7 16.56 27.29 -16.35
N ALA A 8 17.00 26.04 -16.42
CA ALA A 8 16.54 24.99 -15.53
C ALA A 8 16.95 25.40 -14.11
N THR A 9 16.00 25.88 -13.32
CA THR A 9 16.21 26.20 -11.91
C THR A 9 16.72 24.95 -11.25
N ARG A 10 17.95 25.01 -10.72
CA ARG A 10 18.57 23.86 -10.03
C ARG A 10 17.79 23.64 -8.73
N LEU A 11 16.94 22.65 -8.72
CA LEU A 11 16.16 22.28 -7.53
C LEU A 11 17.08 21.90 -6.36
N PRO A 12 16.67 22.16 -5.13
CA PRO A 12 17.34 21.64 -3.94
C PRO A 12 17.56 20.13 -4.02
N PRO A 13 18.64 19.59 -3.45
CA PRO A 13 18.95 18.16 -3.54
C PRO A 13 17.83 17.23 -3.06
N ALA A 14 17.04 17.62 -2.05
CA ALA A 14 15.91 16.85 -1.55
C ALA A 14 14.77 16.80 -2.58
N GLU A 15 14.37 17.94 -3.14
CA GLU A 15 13.32 18.00 -4.17
C GLU A 15 13.72 17.22 -5.42
N ARG A 16 14.99 17.25 -5.79
CA ARG A 16 15.52 16.47 -6.91
C ARG A 16 15.43 14.96 -6.65
N ARG A 17 15.68 14.55 -5.41
CA ARG A 17 15.55 13.14 -5.01
C ARG A 17 14.12 12.66 -5.13
N ASP A 18 13.14 13.46 -4.72
CA ASP A 18 11.71 13.16 -4.80
C ASP A 18 11.22 13.09 -6.26
N GLU A 19 11.69 13.97 -7.14
CA GLU A 19 11.40 13.87 -8.58
C GLU A 19 11.92 12.57 -9.20
N ILE A 20 13.13 12.14 -8.82
CA ILE A 20 13.70 10.88 -9.29
C ILE A 20 12.86 9.70 -8.79
N LEU A 21 12.47 9.69 -7.53
CA LEU A 21 11.61 8.65 -6.95
C LEU A 21 10.24 8.62 -7.64
N GLY A 22 9.65 9.78 -7.93
CA GLY A 22 8.43 9.90 -8.72
C GLY A 22 8.56 9.27 -10.12
N ALA A 23 9.63 9.61 -10.84
CA ALA A 23 9.92 9.03 -12.15
C ALA A 23 10.15 7.50 -12.07
N ALA A 24 10.81 7.02 -11.02
CA ALA A 24 11.03 5.59 -10.81
C ALA A 24 9.70 4.86 -10.54
N ARG A 25 8.79 5.42 -9.71
CA ARG A 25 7.44 4.88 -9.50
C ARG A 25 6.68 4.71 -10.81
N GLU A 26 6.69 5.73 -11.66
CA GLU A 26 6.04 5.66 -12.97
C GLU A 26 6.60 4.51 -13.82
N VAL A 27 7.93 4.41 -13.92
CA VAL A 27 8.58 3.38 -14.74
C VAL A 27 8.33 1.98 -14.17
N PHE A 28 8.40 1.78 -12.85
CA PHE A 28 8.12 0.50 -12.23
C PHE A 28 6.64 0.10 -12.39
N ALA A 29 5.71 1.02 -12.17
CA ALA A 29 4.28 0.74 -12.33
C ALA A 29 3.90 0.40 -13.78
N GLU A 30 4.53 1.04 -14.78
CA GLU A 30 4.25 0.82 -16.20
C GLU A 30 4.87 -0.48 -16.73
N ARG A 31 6.10 -0.80 -16.33
CA ARG A 31 6.91 -1.85 -16.97
C ARG A 31 7.24 -3.02 -16.06
N GLY A 32 7.00 -2.88 -14.75
CA GLY A 32 7.52 -3.77 -13.73
C GLY A 32 9.01 -3.55 -13.47
N TYR A 33 9.46 -3.93 -12.29
CA TYR A 33 10.85 -3.76 -11.85
C TYR A 33 11.87 -4.39 -12.81
N GLN A 34 11.62 -5.62 -13.28
CA GLN A 34 12.60 -6.35 -14.10
C GLN A 34 12.94 -5.63 -15.40
N LYS A 35 11.93 -5.10 -16.11
CA LYS A 35 12.10 -4.43 -17.41
C LYS A 35 12.52 -2.97 -17.29
N ALA A 36 12.39 -2.37 -16.10
CA ALA A 36 12.81 -1.01 -15.82
C ALA A 36 14.35 -0.87 -15.85
N SER A 37 14.85 0.27 -16.34
CA SER A 37 16.28 0.56 -16.37
C SER A 37 16.60 1.94 -15.79
N MET A 38 17.78 2.09 -15.19
CA MET A 38 18.28 3.37 -14.67
C MET A 38 18.31 4.45 -15.76
N ARG A 39 18.63 4.09 -17.02
CA ARG A 39 18.61 5.04 -18.16
C ARG A 39 17.22 5.58 -18.44
N GLU A 40 16.21 4.72 -18.36
CA GLU A 40 14.82 5.12 -18.60
C GLU A 40 14.29 6.00 -17.46
N ILE A 41 14.61 5.67 -16.22
CA ILE A 41 14.27 6.48 -15.03
C ILE A 41 14.93 7.86 -15.17
N ALA A 42 16.22 7.94 -15.51
CA ALA A 42 16.91 9.20 -15.73
C ALA A 42 16.24 10.05 -16.82
N ARG A 43 15.89 9.42 -17.95
CA ARG A 43 15.17 10.08 -19.05
C ARG A 43 13.81 10.62 -18.59
N ARG A 44 13.04 9.84 -17.81
CA ARG A 44 11.73 10.24 -17.26
C ARG A 44 11.86 11.38 -16.26
N ALA A 45 12.91 11.38 -15.44
CA ALA A 45 13.22 12.45 -14.49
C ALA A 45 13.87 13.69 -15.13
N GLY A 46 14.12 13.68 -16.44
CA GLY A 46 14.74 14.80 -17.17
C GLY A 46 16.20 15.06 -16.74
N ILE A 47 16.94 14.03 -16.32
CA ILE A 47 18.35 14.11 -15.90
C ILE A 47 19.23 13.15 -16.70
N THR A 48 20.55 13.35 -16.60
CA THR A 48 21.50 12.39 -17.16
C THR A 48 21.60 11.13 -16.33
N PRO A 49 21.96 9.96 -16.91
CA PRO A 49 22.24 8.76 -16.12
C PRO A 49 23.33 8.96 -15.07
N ALA A 50 24.36 9.76 -15.36
CA ALA A 50 25.42 10.09 -14.40
C ALA A 50 24.87 10.85 -13.19
N ALA A 51 23.95 11.80 -13.40
CA ALA A 51 23.27 12.50 -12.32
C ALA A 51 22.38 11.57 -11.49
N LEU A 52 21.72 10.59 -12.11
CA LEU A 52 20.95 9.59 -11.38
C LEU A 52 21.84 8.74 -10.47
N TYR A 53 22.96 8.23 -10.99
CA TYR A 53 23.90 7.44 -10.21
C TYR A 53 24.61 8.22 -9.09
N TYR A 54 24.62 9.54 -9.16
CA TYR A 54 25.07 10.38 -8.03
C TYR A 54 24.10 10.31 -6.83
N HIS A 55 22.80 10.09 -7.07
CA HIS A 55 21.79 10.04 -6.02
C HIS A 55 21.46 8.62 -5.55
N PHE A 56 21.56 7.61 -6.43
CA PHE A 56 21.17 6.23 -6.16
C PHE A 56 22.14 5.26 -6.82
N GLU A 57 22.64 4.30 -6.08
CA GLU A 57 23.65 3.35 -6.56
C GLU A 57 23.10 2.41 -7.64
N ASN A 58 21.87 1.97 -7.48
CA ASN A 58 21.25 0.99 -8.36
C ASN A 58 19.72 1.09 -8.35
N LYS A 59 19.09 0.26 -9.17
CA LYS A 59 17.65 0.19 -9.32
C LYS A 59 16.94 -0.38 -8.08
N GLU A 60 17.59 -1.27 -7.37
CA GLU A 60 17.06 -1.88 -6.14
C GLU A 60 16.92 -0.83 -5.02
N ASP A 61 17.89 0.08 -4.87
CA ASP A 61 17.80 1.15 -3.88
C ASP A 61 16.59 2.06 -4.11
N LEU A 62 16.28 2.36 -5.37
CA LEU A 62 15.06 3.11 -5.72
C LEU A 62 13.81 2.34 -5.30
N LEU A 63 13.75 1.04 -5.59
CA LEU A 63 12.60 0.20 -5.23
C LEU A 63 12.40 0.14 -3.71
N ILE A 64 13.48 -0.10 -2.96
CA ILE A 64 13.44 -0.18 -1.50
C ILE A 64 12.91 1.13 -0.90
N ILE A 65 13.46 2.27 -1.32
CA ILE A 65 13.06 3.58 -0.78
C ILE A 65 11.59 3.87 -1.10
N ILE A 66 11.14 3.56 -2.31
CA ILE A 66 9.74 3.73 -2.69
C ILE A 66 8.82 2.90 -1.79
N LEU A 67 9.16 1.63 -1.57
CA LEU A 67 8.35 0.73 -0.75
C LEU A 67 8.41 1.07 0.74
N GLU A 68 9.57 1.48 1.26
CA GLU A 68 9.71 1.95 2.64
C GLU A 68 8.89 3.20 2.91
N GLN A 69 8.96 4.21 2.03
CA GLN A 69 8.15 5.42 2.14
C GLN A 69 6.67 5.08 2.12
N PHE A 70 6.22 4.31 1.13
CA PHE A 70 4.83 3.91 1.02
C PHE A 70 4.33 3.14 2.25
N SER A 71 5.05 2.12 2.67
CA SER A 71 4.67 1.28 3.80
C SER A 71 4.64 2.07 5.12
N ASN A 72 5.58 3.02 5.29
CA ASN A 72 5.59 3.90 6.46
C ASN A 72 4.41 4.87 6.47
N ASP A 73 4.16 5.57 5.36
CA ASP A 73 3.05 6.52 5.23
C ASP A 73 1.71 5.82 5.48
N PHE A 74 1.52 4.65 4.88
CA PHE A 74 0.32 3.86 5.05
C PHE A 74 0.14 3.40 6.50
N TYR A 75 1.20 2.90 7.13
CA TYR A 75 1.15 2.55 8.56
C TYR A 75 0.75 3.73 9.43
N GLN A 76 1.34 4.92 9.23
CA GLN A 76 1.00 6.12 9.99
C GLN A 76 -0.46 6.54 9.79
N SER A 77 -0.98 6.43 8.58
CA SER A 77 -2.39 6.70 8.29
C SER A 77 -3.31 5.77 9.07
N LEU A 78 -3.04 4.45 9.06
CA LEU A 78 -3.81 3.46 9.82
C LEU A 78 -3.67 3.64 11.34
N LEU A 79 -2.46 3.92 11.83
CA LEU A 79 -2.23 4.19 13.26
C LEU A 79 -3.05 5.40 13.73
N SER A 80 -3.16 6.44 12.91
CA SER A 80 -3.98 7.61 13.22
C SER A 80 -5.47 7.27 13.33
N CYS A 81 -5.96 6.30 12.57
CA CYS A 81 -7.34 5.80 12.70
C CYS A 81 -7.58 5.16 14.05
N VAL A 82 -6.66 4.29 14.51
CA VAL A 82 -6.74 3.61 15.81
C VAL A 82 -6.69 4.61 16.96
N THR A 83 -5.76 5.56 16.92
CA THR A 83 -5.55 6.53 18.00
C THR A 83 -6.68 7.55 18.17
N ARG A 84 -7.45 7.82 17.11
CA ARG A 84 -8.56 8.79 17.13
C ARG A 84 -9.92 8.15 17.33
N ALA A 85 -10.03 6.84 17.16
CA ALA A 85 -11.30 6.13 17.22
C ALA A 85 -11.85 6.00 18.63
N GLN A 86 -13.18 5.97 18.74
CA GLN A 86 -13.90 5.66 19.95
C GLN A 86 -14.22 4.16 20.01
N GLY A 87 -13.18 3.34 20.20
CA GLY A 87 -13.30 1.89 20.31
C GLY A 87 -12.95 1.12 19.03
N PRO A 88 -12.84 -0.21 19.14
CA PRO A 88 -12.26 -1.05 18.10
C PRO A 88 -13.11 -1.13 16.83
N GLU A 89 -14.44 -1.05 16.93
CA GLU A 89 -15.31 -1.05 15.74
C GLU A 89 -15.13 0.23 14.90
N ALA A 90 -15.11 1.39 15.55
CA ALA A 90 -14.87 2.66 14.88
C ALA A 90 -13.45 2.71 14.28
N ALA A 91 -12.47 2.16 14.99
CA ALA A 91 -11.09 2.03 14.48
C ALA A 91 -11.04 1.16 13.22
N LEU A 92 -11.66 -0.02 13.25
CA LEU A 92 -11.69 -0.94 12.10
C LEU A 92 -12.35 -0.30 10.88
N ARG A 93 -13.53 0.33 11.05
CA ARG A 93 -14.22 1.03 9.96
C ARG A 93 -13.37 2.16 9.36
N SER A 94 -12.72 2.95 10.21
CA SER A 94 -11.83 4.03 9.77
C SER A 94 -10.60 3.49 9.04
N MET A 95 -9.97 2.42 9.53
CA MET A 95 -8.85 1.78 8.84
C MET A 95 -9.25 1.22 7.47
N LEU A 96 -10.42 0.59 7.37
CA LEU A 96 -10.92 0.07 6.09
C LEU A 96 -11.15 1.19 5.08
N ARG A 97 -11.76 2.30 5.49
CA ARG A 97 -11.97 3.47 4.62
C ARG A 97 -10.62 4.04 4.16
N THR A 98 -9.70 4.30 5.10
CA THR A 98 -8.34 4.78 4.79
C THR A 98 -7.60 3.86 3.83
N HIS A 99 -7.74 2.54 3.98
CA HIS A 99 -7.12 1.58 3.07
C HIS A 99 -7.65 1.72 1.63
N ILE A 100 -8.96 1.88 1.47
CA ILE A 100 -9.61 2.10 0.17
C ILE A 100 -9.15 3.42 -0.45
N ASP A 101 -9.12 4.50 0.34
CA ASP A 101 -8.67 5.82 -0.12
C ASP A 101 -7.22 5.77 -0.62
N VAL A 102 -6.33 5.11 0.14
CA VAL A 102 -4.92 4.90 -0.26
C VAL A 102 -4.82 4.11 -1.57
N ILE A 103 -5.70 3.13 -1.81
CA ILE A 103 -5.71 2.39 -3.09
C ILE A 103 -6.06 3.32 -4.25
N GLY A 104 -7.03 4.21 -4.09
CA GLY A 104 -7.35 5.22 -5.10
C GLY A 104 -6.19 6.17 -5.37
N GLU A 105 -5.60 6.71 -4.32
CA GLU A 105 -4.54 7.72 -4.42
C GLU A 105 -3.16 7.15 -4.78
N ARG A 106 -2.84 5.96 -4.29
CA ARG A 106 -1.49 5.37 -4.33
C ARG A 106 -1.46 4.00 -5.04
N ARG A 107 -2.35 3.78 -5.99
CA ARG A 107 -2.49 2.51 -6.72
C ARG A 107 -1.18 1.98 -7.32
N LYS A 108 -0.33 2.89 -7.82
CA LYS A 108 0.98 2.53 -8.38
C LYS A 108 1.92 1.96 -7.31
N ASP A 109 1.95 2.55 -6.12
CA ASP A 109 2.77 2.07 -5.01
C ASP A 109 2.31 0.68 -4.54
N ILE A 110 1.00 0.45 -4.46
CA ILE A 110 0.44 -0.87 -4.10
C ILE A 110 0.81 -1.91 -5.16
N LYS A 111 0.68 -1.58 -6.45
CA LYS A 111 1.09 -2.47 -7.53
C LYS A 111 2.56 -2.86 -7.40
N ILE A 112 3.46 -1.89 -7.19
CA ILE A 112 4.89 -2.12 -7.01
C ILE A 112 5.13 -3.00 -5.76
N LEU A 113 4.43 -2.73 -4.65
CA LEU A 113 4.55 -3.52 -3.43
C LEU A 113 4.17 -4.98 -3.65
N VAL A 114 3.05 -5.23 -4.33
CA VAL A 114 2.53 -6.59 -4.52
C VAL A 114 3.32 -7.37 -5.57
N GLU A 115 3.65 -6.72 -6.70
CA GLU A 115 4.27 -7.39 -7.85
C GLU A 115 5.80 -7.43 -7.78
N ASP A 116 6.44 -6.36 -7.30
CA ASP A 116 7.88 -6.17 -7.44
C ASP A 116 8.68 -6.40 -6.15
N LYS A 117 8.05 -6.42 -4.97
CA LYS A 117 8.73 -6.65 -3.68
C LYS A 117 9.57 -7.92 -3.65
N ALA A 118 9.12 -8.97 -4.32
CA ALA A 118 9.83 -10.26 -4.39
C ALA A 118 11.21 -10.17 -5.08
N HIS A 119 11.52 -9.08 -5.75
CA HIS A 119 12.81 -8.84 -6.39
C HIS A 119 13.87 -8.22 -5.46
N ILE A 120 13.50 -7.89 -4.21
CA ILE A 120 14.41 -7.40 -3.19
C ILE A 120 14.99 -8.59 -2.44
N GLU A 121 16.32 -8.68 -2.39
CA GLU A 121 17.02 -9.81 -1.78
C GLU A 121 17.57 -9.49 -0.37
N GLY A 122 17.64 -10.51 0.45
CA GLY A 122 18.37 -10.52 1.72
C GLY A 122 17.78 -9.57 2.78
N GLN A 123 18.70 -8.96 3.56
CA GLN A 123 18.34 -8.14 4.72
C GLN A 123 17.60 -6.83 4.35
N LYS A 124 17.74 -6.36 3.13
CA LYS A 124 17.11 -5.14 2.63
C LYS A 124 15.57 -5.20 2.65
N LEU A 125 15.00 -6.39 2.49
CA LEU A 125 13.55 -6.62 2.60
C LEU A 125 13.02 -6.48 4.04
N GLY A 126 13.91 -6.59 5.03
CA GLY A 126 13.52 -6.68 6.45
C GLY A 126 12.76 -5.47 6.99
N SER A 127 13.06 -4.26 6.54
CA SER A 127 12.35 -3.03 6.95
C SER A 127 10.90 -3.02 6.43
N ILE A 128 10.71 -3.39 5.16
CA ILE A 128 9.40 -3.48 4.52
C ILE A 128 8.55 -4.55 5.19
N MET A 129 9.11 -5.76 5.40
CA MET A 129 8.40 -6.86 6.09
C MET A 129 8.01 -6.52 7.53
N ARG A 130 8.87 -5.79 8.26
CA ARG A 130 8.50 -5.31 9.60
C ARG A 130 7.29 -4.40 9.55
N LYS A 131 7.29 -3.45 8.61
CA LYS A 131 6.19 -2.50 8.46
C LYS A 131 4.88 -3.19 8.03
N GLU A 132 4.95 -4.18 7.13
CA GLU A 132 3.79 -5.01 6.78
C GLU A 132 3.24 -5.78 7.99
N ARG A 133 4.12 -6.29 8.85
CA ARG A 133 3.73 -6.94 10.10
C ARG A 133 3.09 -5.96 11.08
N ASP A 134 3.61 -4.74 11.20
CA ASP A 134 3.03 -3.69 12.04
C ASP A 134 1.62 -3.33 11.55
N ILE A 135 1.41 -3.21 10.22
CA ILE A 135 0.09 -3.01 9.62
C ILE A 135 -0.86 -4.17 9.95
N LEU A 136 -0.41 -5.41 9.76
CA LEU A 136 -1.20 -6.58 10.13
C LEU A 136 -1.59 -6.57 11.61
N ASN A 137 -0.67 -6.20 12.49
CA ASN A 137 -0.90 -6.12 13.94
C ASN A 137 -1.98 -5.08 14.30
N LEU A 138 -2.05 -3.93 13.61
CA LEU A 138 -3.13 -2.95 13.84
C LEU A 138 -4.51 -3.57 13.58
N TYR A 139 -4.69 -4.26 12.46
CA TYR A 139 -5.94 -4.97 12.15
C TYR A 139 -6.23 -6.09 13.16
N THR A 140 -5.22 -6.90 13.44
CA THR A 140 -5.35 -8.06 14.33
C THR A 140 -5.74 -7.62 15.75
N SER A 141 -5.13 -6.55 16.28
CA SER A 141 -5.47 -6.03 17.61
C SER A 141 -6.90 -5.49 17.70
N CYS A 142 -7.35 -4.75 16.69
CA CYS A 142 -8.75 -4.30 16.63
C CYS A 142 -9.74 -5.46 16.58
N LEU A 143 -9.45 -6.47 15.79
CA LEU A 143 -10.30 -7.65 15.65
C LEU A 143 -10.27 -8.51 16.92
N ASP A 144 -9.14 -8.64 17.61
CA ASP A 144 -9.01 -9.37 18.87
C ASP A 144 -9.83 -8.72 19.99
N GLU A 145 -9.83 -7.40 20.10
CA GLU A 145 -10.72 -6.67 21.03
C GLU A 145 -12.20 -6.91 20.74
N LEU A 146 -12.59 -6.95 19.46
CA LEU A 146 -13.96 -7.22 19.04
C LEU A 146 -14.38 -8.67 19.36
N LEU A 147 -13.47 -9.63 19.17
CA LEU A 147 -13.67 -11.04 19.54
C LEU A 147 -13.81 -11.20 21.05
N SER A 148 -12.90 -10.61 21.83
CA SER A 148 -12.89 -10.68 23.28
C SER A 148 -14.15 -10.06 23.91
N SER A 149 -14.77 -9.08 23.23
CA SER A 149 -16.05 -8.50 23.63
C SER A 149 -17.27 -9.34 23.25
N GLY A 150 -17.08 -10.51 22.64
CA GLY A 150 -18.16 -11.42 22.19
C GLY A 150 -18.89 -10.96 20.93
N ARG A 151 -18.43 -9.87 20.29
CA ARG A 151 -19.08 -9.32 19.07
C ARG A 151 -18.83 -10.14 17.80
N ILE A 152 -17.77 -10.95 17.80
CA ILE A 152 -17.40 -11.81 16.66
C ILE A 152 -17.07 -13.22 17.18
N PRO A 153 -17.99 -14.18 17.18
CA PRO A 153 -17.70 -15.49 17.72
C PRO A 153 -16.74 -16.34 16.86
N GLY A 154 -15.78 -17.00 17.51
CA GLY A 154 -15.10 -18.20 17.00
C GLY A 154 -14.16 -18.03 15.80
N ARG A 155 -13.66 -16.81 15.49
CA ARG A 155 -12.79 -16.56 14.33
C ARG A 155 -11.37 -16.21 14.75
N SER A 156 -10.37 -16.59 13.95
CA SER A 156 -8.99 -16.15 14.16
C SER A 156 -8.82 -14.70 13.70
N PRO A 157 -8.43 -13.74 14.58
CA PRO A 157 -8.21 -12.35 14.20
C PRO A 157 -7.19 -12.21 13.08
N THR A 158 -6.13 -13.02 13.13
CA THR A 158 -5.07 -13.03 12.12
C THR A 158 -5.59 -13.44 10.74
N VAL A 159 -6.38 -14.51 10.67
CA VAL A 159 -6.94 -15.00 9.39
C VAL A 159 -7.90 -13.97 8.79
N VAL A 160 -8.75 -13.36 9.62
CA VAL A 160 -9.67 -12.30 9.18
C VAL A 160 -8.89 -11.09 8.70
N SER A 161 -7.85 -10.66 9.43
CA SER A 161 -6.98 -9.54 9.03
C SER A 161 -6.30 -9.78 7.68
N LEU A 162 -5.75 -10.97 7.47
CA LEU A 162 -5.13 -11.36 6.21
C LEU A 162 -6.14 -11.37 5.05
N GLY A 163 -7.35 -11.85 5.30
CA GLY A 163 -8.45 -11.81 4.33
C GLY A 163 -8.84 -10.39 3.93
N ILE A 164 -8.97 -9.50 4.92
CA ILE A 164 -9.26 -8.07 4.71
C ILE A 164 -8.15 -7.42 3.88
N ILE A 165 -6.90 -7.54 4.31
CA ILE A 165 -5.76 -6.92 3.62
C ILE A 165 -5.63 -7.47 2.20
N GLY A 166 -5.79 -8.78 2.01
CA GLY A 166 -5.75 -9.40 0.69
C GLY A 166 -6.86 -8.89 -0.23
N MET A 167 -8.08 -8.77 0.27
CA MET A 167 -9.22 -8.22 -0.48
C MET A 167 -8.95 -6.77 -0.87
N MET A 168 -8.51 -5.93 0.07
CA MET A 168 -8.20 -4.53 -0.18
C MET A 168 -7.08 -4.40 -1.22
N ASN A 169 -5.96 -5.07 -1.00
CA ASN A 169 -4.84 -5.02 -1.93
C ASN A 169 -5.22 -5.48 -3.35
N SER A 170 -6.17 -6.41 -3.52
CA SER A 170 -6.59 -6.86 -4.85
C SER A 170 -7.21 -5.77 -5.71
N LEU A 171 -7.72 -4.69 -5.11
CA LEU A 171 -8.36 -3.58 -5.80
C LEU A 171 -7.42 -2.91 -6.81
N TYR A 172 -6.11 -2.82 -6.54
CA TYR A 172 -5.17 -2.24 -7.50
C TYR A 172 -5.24 -2.92 -8.87
N HIS A 173 -5.65 -4.18 -8.91
CA HIS A 173 -5.67 -5.01 -10.11
C HIS A 173 -6.92 -4.81 -10.97
N TRP A 174 -8.10 -4.69 -10.34
CA TRP A 174 -9.37 -4.69 -11.06
C TRP A 174 -10.19 -3.40 -10.92
N TYR A 175 -9.96 -2.56 -9.91
CA TYR A 175 -10.66 -1.28 -9.82
C TYR A 175 -10.23 -0.36 -10.97
N ARG A 176 -11.22 0.35 -11.53
CA ARG A 176 -11.02 1.30 -12.63
C ARG A 176 -11.74 2.60 -12.29
N GLU A 177 -11.04 3.73 -12.41
CA GLU A 177 -11.60 5.07 -12.19
C GLU A 177 -12.70 5.42 -13.22
N ASP A 178 -12.60 4.87 -14.44
CA ASP A 178 -13.58 5.00 -15.52
C ASP A 178 -14.67 3.90 -15.47
N GLY A 179 -14.71 3.12 -14.39
CA GLY A 179 -15.67 2.04 -14.17
C GLY A 179 -17.06 2.54 -13.73
N PRO A 180 -18.01 1.61 -13.57
CA PRO A 180 -19.40 1.94 -13.22
C PRO A 180 -19.57 2.43 -11.77
N LEU A 181 -18.62 2.18 -10.89
CA LEU A 181 -18.65 2.57 -9.47
C LEU A 181 -17.46 3.48 -9.16
N GLY A 182 -17.75 4.62 -8.54
CA GLY A 182 -16.73 5.48 -7.94
C GLY A 182 -16.05 4.81 -6.73
N LEU A 183 -14.90 5.32 -6.34
CA LEU A 183 -14.12 4.75 -5.21
C LEU A 183 -14.90 4.81 -3.89
N GLU A 184 -15.67 5.86 -3.66
CA GLU A 184 -16.50 6.02 -2.46
C GLU A 184 -17.60 4.96 -2.40
N GLU A 185 -18.36 4.78 -3.48
CA GLU A 185 -19.42 3.78 -3.59
C GLU A 185 -18.87 2.35 -3.49
N LEU A 186 -17.76 2.06 -4.17
CA LEU A 186 -17.06 0.80 -4.03
C LEU A 186 -16.63 0.56 -2.58
N GLY A 187 -16.12 1.61 -1.93
CA GLY A 187 -15.75 1.58 -0.52
C GLY A 187 -16.91 1.20 0.38
N ASP A 188 -18.09 1.77 0.16
CA ASP A 188 -19.29 1.45 0.94
C ASP A 188 -19.73 0.00 0.75
N VAL A 189 -19.69 -0.51 -0.48
CA VAL A 189 -19.98 -1.92 -0.76
C VAL A 189 -19.02 -2.84 -0.03
N LEU A 190 -17.70 -2.59 -0.12
CA LEU A 190 -16.70 -3.43 0.54
C LEU A 190 -16.76 -3.34 2.06
N LEU A 191 -16.98 -2.14 2.61
CA LEU A 191 -17.23 -1.96 4.03
C LEU A 191 -18.44 -2.76 4.49
N GLY A 192 -19.53 -2.74 3.72
CA GLY A 192 -20.73 -3.54 3.99
C GLY A 192 -20.44 -5.04 4.01
N VAL A 193 -19.70 -5.54 3.02
CA VAL A 193 -19.31 -6.95 2.94
C VAL A 193 -18.42 -7.37 4.12
N ILE A 194 -17.39 -6.58 4.42
CA ILE A 194 -16.44 -6.89 5.50
C ILE A 194 -17.13 -6.80 6.86
N THR A 195 -17.82 -5.70 7.13
CA THR A 195 -18.46 -5.51 8.44
C THR A 195 -19.66 -6.44 8.62
N GLY A 196 -20.44 -6.69 7.58
CA GLY A 196 -21.50 -7.70 7.61
C GLY A 196 -20.96 -9.12 7.83
N GLY A 197 -19.84 -9.46 7.21
CA GLY A 197 -19.15 -10.74 7.43
C GLY A 197 -18.45 -10.82 8.79
N VAL A 198 -17.92 -9.71 9.31
CA VAL A 198 -17.24 -9.65 10.60
C VAL A 198 -18.23 -9.56 11.76
N PHE A 199 -19.27 -8.71 11.65
CA PHE A 199 -20.24 -8.45 12.71
C PHE A 199 -21.58 -9.19 12.52
N GLY A 200 -21.80 -9.80 11.35
CA GLY A 200 -23.05 -10.51 11.05
C GLY A 200 -23.25 -11.70 11.99
N ALA A 201 -24.35 -11.71 12.71
CA ALA A 201 -24.83 -12.86 13.45
C ALA A 201 -25.42 -13.87 12.45
N GLY A 202 -24.58 -14.61 11.78
CA GLY A 202 -24.99 -15.74 10.95
C GLY A 202 -24.25 -16.98 11.45
N ASP A 203 -24.98 -18.00 11.90
CA ASP A 203 -24.49 -19.36 12.09
C ASP A 203 -23.97 -19.92 10.76
N VAL A 204 -22.84 -19.42 10.29
CA VAL A 204 -22.06 -20.14 9.31
C VAL A 204 -21.35 -21.23 10.09
N ALA A 205 -21.96 -22.40 10.19
CA ALA A 205 -21.30 -23.59 10.67
C ALA A 205 -20.09 -23.84 9.75
N ILE A 206 -18.92 -23.41 10.21
CA ILE A 206 -17.65 -23.77 9.55
C ILE A 206 -17.41 -25.22 9.93
N PRO A 207 -17.39 -26.17 8.96
CA PRO A 207 -17.05 -27.55 9.26
C PRO A 207 -15.67 -27.57 9.93
N ALA A 208 -15.56 -28.29 11.04
CA ALA A 208 -14.28 -28.50 11.69
C ALA A 208 -13.33 -29.12 10.66
N VAL A 209 -12.23 -28.42 10.36
CA VAL A 209 -11.13 -28.99 9.57
C VAL A 209 -10.50 -30.04 10.47
N THR A 210 -10.84 -31.31 10.25
CA THR A 210 -10.09 -32.42 10.85
C THR A 210 -8.74 -32.42 10.19
N ALA A 211 -7.69 -32.10 10.97
CA ALA A 211 -6.32 -32.30 10.56
C ALA A 211 -6.07 -33.81 10.55
N ASP A 212 -5.91 -34.38 9.35
CA ASP A 212 -5.26 -35.68 9.13
C ASP A 212 -3.74 -35.48 9.06
#